data_ac64c831c71614bc9ac9570639b5ef71
#
_entry.id   ac64c831c71614bc9ac9570639b5ef71
#
_cell.length_a   1.000
_cell.length_b   1.000
_cell.length_c   1.000
_cell.angle_alpha   90.00
_cell.angle_beta   90.00
_cell.angle_gamma   90.00
#
_symmetry.space_group_name_H-M   'P 1'
#
loop_
_entity.id
_entity.type
_entity.pdbx_description
1 polymer ?
#
loop_
_entity_poly.entity_id
_entity_poly.type
_entity_poly.pdbx_seq_one_letter_code
_entity_poly.pdbx_strand_id
1 'polypeptide(L)'
;MTKKYEKQILNVLLDKYERSKSFIGDNKVNQKFTIHLSTAFPQYKDHSDFETFDALNDTVDLLVRKELVKAKKSNSQVYTTIELNVGSLDVAYHHVGRQPKKDINSQVMVLLEKYKDRNDILQRFCGAQMERILTNKKIEHFNNDMTDFENVLMAIEAVFKVISETFMRDFSVEIYRDSKVFEK
;
A
#
# COMPACT_ATOMS: atom_id res chain seq x y z
N MET A 1 13.35 14.24 -15.14
CA MET A 1 13.00 14.63 -13.75
C MET A 1 11.49 14.58 -13.50
N THR A 2 10.63 15.12 -14.33
CA THR A 2 9.17 15.23 -14.16
C THR A 2 8.48 13.91 -13.79
N LYS A 3 8.73 12.80 -14.51
CA LYS A 3 8.13 11.48 -14.19
C LYS A 3 8.45 10.97 -12.78
N LYS A 4 9.62 11.31 -12.22
CA LYS A 4 9.99 10.93 -10.85
C LYS A 4 9.12 11.68 -9.84
N TYR A 5 8.94 12.98 -10.02
CA TYR A 5 8.13 13.81 -9.12
C TYR A 5 6.64 13.50 -9.24
N GLU A 6 6.12 13.16 -10.44
CA GLU A 6 4.74 12.69 -10.59
C GLU A 6 4.47 11.48 -9.68
N LYS A 7 5.33 10.46 -9.75
CA LYS A 7 5.20 9.26 -8.93
C LYS A 7 5.33 9.56 -7.43
N GLN A 8 6.25 10.43 -7.04
CA GLN A 8 6.46 10.78 -5.64
C GLN A 8 5.25 11.51 -5.06
N ILE A 9 4.73 12.52 -5.76
CA ILE A 9 3.55 13.29 -5.33
C ILE A 9 2.33 12.37 -5.19
N LEU A 10 2.05 11.58 -6.22
CA LEU A 10 0.88 10.69 -6.21
C LEU A 10 1.00 9.60 -5.15
N ASN A 11 2.17 8.98 -4.97
CA ASN A 11 2.35 7.96 -3.93
C ASN A 11 2.10 8.52 -2.52
N VAL A 12 2.63 9.71 -2.20
CA VAL A 12 2.38 10.35 -0.89
C VAL A 12 0.88 10.63 -0.68
N LEU A 13 0.18 11.08 -1.73
CA LEU A 13 -1.25 11.35 -1.67
C LEU A 13 -2.08 10.06 -1.53
N LEU A 14 -1.74 9.02 -2.28
CA LEU A 14 -2.37 7.70 -2.21
C LEU A 14 -2.14 7.05 -0.84
N ASP A 15 -0.92 7.16 -0.27
CA ASP A 15 -0.64 6.67 1.09
C ASP A 15 -1.50 7.36 2.14
N LYS A 16 -1.72 8.67 2.02
CA LYS A 16 -2.63 9.40 2.92
C LYS A 16 -4.08 8.93 2.77
N TYR A 17 -4.53 8.71 1.55
CA TYR A 17 -5.86 8.16 1.28
C TYR A 17 -6.02 6.78 1.91
N GLU A 18 -5.10 5.85 1.65
CA GLU A 18 -5.17 4.46 2.13
C GLU A 18 -5.07 4.32 3.66
N ARG A 19 -4.45 5.29 4.35
CA ARG A 19 -4.39 5.33 5.83
C ARG A 19 -5.61 5.99 6.48
N SER A 20 -6.52 6.54 5.68
CA SER A 20 -7.64 7.31 6.18
C SER A 20 -8.84 6.44 6.56
N LYS A 21 -9.74 6.98 7.39
CA LYS A 21 -11.06 6.38 7.66
C LYS A 21 -11.95 6.34 6.42
N SER A 22 -11.78 7.28 5.49
CA SER A 22 -12.52 7.30 4.22
C SER A 22 -12.23 6.09 3.35
N PHE A 23 -11.04 5.50 3.50
CA PHE A 23 -10.64 4.28 2.75
C PHE A 23 -11.52 3.08 3.10
N ILE A 24 -11.90 2.92 4.36
CA ILE A 24 -12.80 1.84 4.85
C ILE A 24 -14.28 2.22 4.82
N GLY A 25 -14.62 3.39 4.30
CA GLY A 25 -16.01 3.84 4.24
C GLY A 25 -16.59 4.33 5.56
N ASP A 26 -15.79 4.41 6.63
CA ASP A 26 -16.22 4.80 7.99
C ASP A 26 -16.15 6.34 8.21
N ASN A 27 -16.26 7.13 7.16
CA ASN A 27 -16.22 8.58 7.28
C ASN A 27 -17.46 9.24 6.71
N LYS A 28 -18.20 9.95 7.56
CA LYS A 28 -19.35 10.77 7.18
C LYS A 28 -18.97 12.13 6.58
N VAL A 29 -17.68 12.49 6.64
CA VAL A 29 -17.17 13.80 6.17
C VAL A 29 -16.33 13.61 4.91
N ASN A 30 -16.52 14.50 3.94
CA ASN A 30 -15.74 14.52 2.71
C ASN A 30 -14.28 14.91 3.02
N GLN A 31 -13.43 13.93 3.31
CA GLN A 31 -12.03 14.12 3.70
C GLN A 31 -11.19 14.50 2.48
N LYS A 32 -10.37 15.55 2.63
CA LYS A 32 -9.42 15.98 1.61
C LYS A 32 -8.02 15.40 1.89
N PHE A 33 -7.42 14.84 0.87
CA PHE A 33 -6.06 14.28 0.96
C PHE A 33 -5.08 15.25 0.34
N THR A 34 -4.45 16.05 1.18
CA THR A 34 -3.59 17.16 0.76
C THR A 34 -2.15 17.01 1.24
N ILE A 35 -1.22 17.54 0.46
CA ILE A 35 0.17 17.77 0.84
C ILE A 35 0.54 19.24 0.64
N HIS A 36 1.39 19.76 1.50
CA HIS A 36 2.08 21.02 1.27
C HIS A 36 3.35 20.74 0.47
N LEU A 37 3.48 21.35 -0.70
CA LEU A 37 4.57 21.07 -1.62
C LEU A 37 5.94 21.31 -0.97
N SER A 38 6.07 22.42 -0.27
CA SER A 38 7.29 22.80 0.45
C SER A 38 7.64 21.90 1.65
N THR A 39 6.69 21.12 2.15
CA THR A 39 6.94 20.13 3.22
C THR A 39 7.31 18.77 2.62
N ALA A 40 6.64 18.38 1.55
CA ALA A 40 6.93 17.12 0.85
C ALA A 40 8.25 17.17 0.07
N PHE A 41 8.62 18.36 -0.39
CA PHE A 41 9.85 18.63 -1.16
C PHE A 41 10.53 19.88 -0.58
N PRO A 42 11.41 19.73 0.43
CA PRO A 42 12.10 20.87 1.08
C PRO A 42 12.87 21.74 0.09
N GLN A 43 13.42 21.16 -0.98
CA GLN A 43 14.14 21.87 -2.06
C GLN A 43 13.24 22.89 -2.79
N TYR A 44 11.92 22.72 -2.75
CA TYR A 44 10.97 23.68 -3.34
C TYR A 44 10.99 25.07 -2.69
N LYS A 45 11.55 25.16 -1.46
CA LYS A 45 11.77 26.44 -0.75
C LYS A 45 13.12 27.07 -1.09
N ASP A 46 14.02 26.30 -1.65
CA ASP A 46 15.35 26.78 -1.99
C ASP A 46 15.30 27.51 -3.34
N HIS A 47 15.28 28.84 -3.26
CA HIS A 47 15.24 29.68 -4.44
C HIS A 47 16.54 29.66 -5.26
N SER A 48 17.59 28.98 -4.80
CA SER A 48 18.83 28.77 -5.55
C SER A 48 18.76 27.57 -6.49
N ASP A 49 17.85 26.63 -6.27
CA ASP A 49 17.62 25.44 -7.11
C ASP A 49 16.41 25.66 -8.06
N PHE A 50 16.62 26.53 -9.05
CA PHE A 50 15.59 26.85 -10.06
C PHE A 50 15.16 25.63 -10.87
N GLU A 51 16.08 24.71 -11.17
CA GLU A 51 15.78 23.52 -11.97
C GLU A 51 14.77 22.60 -11.26
N THR A 52 14.98 22.35 -9.96
CA THR A 52 14.02 21.56 -9.13
C THR A 52 12.72 22.31 -8.96
N PHE A 53 12.75 23.63 -8.77
CA PHE A 53 11.57 24.44 -8.61
C PHE A 53 10.68 24.40 -9.87
N ASP A 54 11.26 24.62 -11.04
CA ASP A 54 10.54 24.60 -12.32
C ASP A 54 10.03 23.18 -12.63
N ALA A 55 10.84 22.14 -12.43
CA ALA A 55 10.45 20.75 -12.63
C ALA A 55 9.26 20.33 -11.76
N LEU A 56 9.20 20.81 -10.51
CA LEU A 56 8.06 20.55 -9.62
C LEU A 56 6.80 21.32 -10.07
N ASN A 57 6.92 22.58 -10.47
CA ASN A 57 5.79 23.34 -11.02
C ASN A 57 5.23 22.69 -12.27
N ASP A 58 6.08 22.34 -13.24
CA ASP A 58 5.67 21.63 -14.46
C ASP A 58 4.98 20.31 -14.15
N THR A 59 5.51 19.59 -13.14
CA THR A 59 4.92 18.32 -12.68
C THR A 59 3.51 18.54 -12.13
N VAL A 60 3.32 19.55 -11.28
CA VAL A 60 2.00 19.87 -10.71
C VAL A 60 1.03 20.29 -11.80
N ASP A 61 1.46 21.17 -12.74
CA ASP A 61 0.63 21.58 -13.88
C ASP A 61 0.20 20.37 -14.74
N LEU A 62 1.10 19.43 -14.95
CA LEU A 62 0.80 18.19 -15.69
C LEU A 62 -0.21 17.31 -14.95
N LEU A 63 -0.06 17.11 -13.62
CA LEU A 63 -0.99 16.35 -12.81
C LEU A 63 -2.37 16.99 -12.73
N VAL A 64 -2.44 18.31 -12.69
CA VAL A 64 -3.71 19.07 -12.74
C VAL A 64 -4.38 18.90 -14.10
N ARG A 65 -3.63 19.03 -15.21
CA ARG A 65 -4.16 18.79 -16.57
C ARG A 65 -4.68 17.39 -16.79
N LYS A 66 -4.07 16.39 -16.13
CA LYS A 66 -4.54 14.98 -16.12
C LYS A 66 -5.70 14.74 -15.15
N GLU A 67 -6.17 15.76 -14.46
CA GLU A 67 -7.23 15.67 -13.44
C GLU A 67 -6.92 14.69 -12.29
N LEU A 68 -5.65 14.38 -12.03
CA LEU A 68 -5.23 13.49 -10.95
C LEU A 68 -5.17 14.21 -9.62
N VAL A 69 -4.92 15.51 -9.64
CA VAL A 69 -4.85 16.37 -8.46
C VAL A 69 -5.52 17.72 -8.71
N LYS A 70 -5.90 18.37 -7.61
CA LYS A 70 -6.23 19.81 -7.56
C LYS A 70 -5.09 20.52 -6.84
N ALA A 71 -4.71 21.71 -7.32
CA ALA A 71 -3.61 22.45 -6.71
C ALA A 71 -4.03 23.88 -6.39
N LYS A 72 -3.45 24.44 -5.32
CA LYS A 72 -3.64 25.84 -4.93
C LYS A 72 -2.32 26.58 -5.06
N LYS A 73 -2.37 27.81 -5.64
CA LYS A 73 -1.24 28.74 -5.71
C LYS A 73 -1.37 29.81 -4.63
N SER A 74 -0.24 30.34 -4.18
CA SER A 74 -0.16 31.56 -3.37
C SER A 74 -0.39 32.80 -4.25
N ASN A 75 -0.43 33.97 -3.64
CA ASN A 75 -0.48 35.26 -4.36
C ASN A 75 0.74 35.47 -5.26
N SER A 76 1.87 34.86 -4.96
CA SER A 76 3.10 34.84 -5.77
C SER A 76 3.11 33.77 -6.88
N GLN A 77 1.96 33.18 -7.21
CA GLN A 77 1.81 32.12 -8.22
C GLN A 77 2.57 30.82 -7.94
N VAL A 78 3.08 30.63 -6.72
CA VAL A 78 3.80 29.44 -6.26
C VAL A 78 2.79 28.42 -5.74
N TYR A 79 2.94 27.16 -6.12
CA TYR A 79 2.09 26.08 -5.59
C TYR A 79 2.32 25.87 -4.10
N THR A 80 1.24 25.88 -3.31
CA THR A 80 1.29 25.70 -1.86
C THR A 80 0.76 24.33 -1.44
N THR A 81 -0.39 23.94 -1.97
CA THR A 81 -1.11 22.73 -1.55
C THR A 81 -1.57 21.96 -2.77
N ILE A 82 -1.35 20.65 -2.73
CA ILE A 82 -1.82 19.68 -3.72
C ILE A 82 -2.80 18.76 -3.03
N GLU A 83 -3.97 18.56 -3.63
CA GLU A 83 -5.07 17.70 -3.16
C GLU A 83 -5.31 16.57 -4.16
N LEU A 84 -5.40 15.32 -3.69
CA LEU A 84 -5.76 14.18 -4.53
C LEU A 84 -7.17 14.32 -5.08
N ASN A 85 -7.34 14.09 -6.37
CA ASN A 85 -8.67 13.98 -6.94
C ASN A 85 -9.21 12.55 -6.73
N VAL A 86 -10.05 12.39 -5.71
CA VAL A 86 -10.62 11.08 -5.35
C VAL A 86 -11.49 10.49 -6.48
N GLY A 87 -12.05 11.34 -7.37
CA GLY A 87 -12.80 10.88 -8.54
C GLY A 87 -11.93 10.17 -9.60
N SER A 88 -10.59 10.34 -9.54
CA SER A 88 -9.63 9.79 -10.49
C SER A 88 -8.66 8.77 -9.85
N LEU A 89 -9.08 8.12 -8.75
CA LEU A 89 -8.22 7.18 -8.00
C LEU A 89 -7.65 6.07 -8.87
N ASP A 90 -8.48 5.39 -9.67
CA ASP A 90 -8.03 4.28 -10.51
C ASP A 90 -6.97 4.72 -11.52
N VAL A 91 -7.17 5.91 -12.11
CA VAL A 91 -6.20 6.51 -13.03
C VAL A 91 -4.90 6.87 -12.30
N ALA A 92 -4.98 7.38 -11.06
CA ALA A 92 -3.82 7.72 -10.26
C ALA A 92 -3.00 6.47 -9.90
N TYR A 93 -3.64 5.37 -9.48
CA TYR A 93 -2.98 4.09 -9.23
C TYR A 93 -2.29 3.54 -10.48
N HIS A 94 -3.00 3.51 -11.59
CA HIS A 94 -2.44 3.07 -12.87
C HIS A 94 -1.25 3.92 -13.30
N HIS A 95 -1.34 5.25 -13.12
CA HIS A 95 -0.28 6.20 -13.50
C HIS A 95 1.04 5.95 -12.75
N VAL A 96 0.98 5.58 -11.47
CA VAL A 96 2.19 5.25 -10.69
C VAL A 96 2.62 3.78 -10.84
N GLY A 97 1.79 2.94 -11.47
CA GLY A 97 2.03 1.50 -11.58
C GLY A 97 1.88 0.77 -10.23
N ARG A 98 0.94 1.24 -9.38
CA ARG A 98 0.67 0.68 -8.05
C ARG A 98 -0.68 -0.04 -8.04
N GLN A 99 -0.70 -1.25 -7.48
CA GLN A 99 -1.96 -1.93 -7.23
C GLN A 99 -2.71 -1.26 -6.07
N PRO A 100 -4.03 -0.99 -6.19
CA PRO A 100 -4.82 -0.43 -5.11
C PRO A 100 -4.81 -1.34 -3.88
N LYS A 101 -4.63 -0.76 -2.70
CA LYS A 101 -4.66 -1.51 -1.43
C LYS A 101 -5.97 -2.28 -1.23
N LYS A 102 -7.08 -1.77 -1.76
CA LYS A 102 -8.38 -2.45 -1.70
C LYS A 102 -8.36 -3.79 -2.44
N ASP A 103 -7.71 -3.83 -3.61
CA ASP A 103 -7.61 -5.05 -4.42
C ASP A 103 -6.69 -6.07 -3.74
N ILE A 104 -5.56 -5.61 -3.18
CA ILE A 104 -4.65 -6.44 -2.37
C ILE A 104 -5.41 -7.02 -1.18
N ASN A 105 -6.12 -6.19 -0.42
CA ASN A 105 -6.92 -6.63 0.72
C ASN A 105 -7.98 -7.67 0.31
N SER A 106 -8.64 -7.48 -0.83
CA SER A 106 -9.62 -8.43 -1.35
C SER A 106 -8.99 -9.79 -1.67
N GLN A 107 -7.82 -9.79 -2.31
CA GLN A 107 -7.07 -11.02 -2.60
C GLN A 107 -6.64 -11.74 -1.32
N VAL A 108 -6.13 -10.99 -0.33
CA VAL A 108 -5.75 -11.55 0.98
C VAL A 108 -6.97 -12.13 1.69
N MET A 109 -8.12 -11.44 1.67
CA MET A 109 -9.37 -11.96 2.27
C MET A 109 -9.76 -13.31 1.68
N VAL A 110 -9.72 -13.45 0.34
CA VAL A 110 -10.01 -14.73 -0.34
C VAL A 110 -9.05 -15.83 0.11
N LEU A 111 -7.76 -15.49 0.24
CA LEU A 111 -6.77 -16.45 0.71
C LEU A 111 -7.01 -16.88 2.17
N LEU A 112 -7.29 -15.92 3.06
CA LEU A 112 -7.59 -16.21 4.46
C LEU A 112 -8.86 -17.09 4.61
N GLU A 113 -9.91 -16.82 3.82
CA GLU A 113 -11.11 -17.64 3.77
C GLU A 113 -10.83 -19.09 3.37
N LYS A 114 -9.92 -19.31 2.42
CA LYS A 114 -9.50 -20.65 1.96
C LYS A 114 -8.86 -21.48 3.08
N TYR A 115 -8.20 -20.83 4.05
CA TYR A 115 -7.41 -21.51 5.08
C TYR A 115 -8.08 -21.53 6.46
N LYS A 116 -9.00 -20.61 6.78
CA LYS A 116 -9.53 -20.39 8.15
C LYS A 116 -10.14 -21.64 8.80
N ASP A 117 -10.79 -22.51 8.02
CA ASP A 117 -11.55 -23.63 8.55
C ASP A 117 -10.74 -24.95 8.61
N ARG A 118 -9.43 -24.90 8.36
CA ARG A 118 -8.58 -26.09 8.32
C ARG A 118 -8.17 -26.61 9.70
N ASN A 119 -7.97 -25.72 10.67
CA ASN A 119 -7.76 -26.03 12.09
C ASN A 119 -7.99 -24.80 12.97
N ASP A 120 -8.10 -24.99 14.29
CA ASP A 120 -8.42 -23.95 15.27
C ASP A 120 -7.41 -22.77 15.28
N ILE A 121 -6.15 -23.05 14.98
CA ILE A 121 -5.09 -22.05 15.02
C ILE A 121 -5.16 -21.18 13.77
N LEU A 122 -5.35 -21.79 12.61
CA LEU A 122 -5.61 -21.06 11.38
C LEU A 122 -6.90 -20.26 11.49
N GLN A 123 -7.94 -20.78 12.13
CA GLN A 123 -9.17 -20.04 12.37
C GLN A 123 -8.89 -18.75 13.16
N ARG A 124 -8.13 -18.85 14.25
CA ARG A 124 -7.76 -17.66 15.07
C ARG A 124 -6.86 -16.70 14.30
N PHE A 125 -5.83 -17.22 13.64
CA PHE A 125 -4.87 -16.41 12.87
C PHE A 125 -5.58 -15.67 11.72
N CYS A 126 -6.31 -16.40 10.88
CA CYS A 126 -7.04 -15.83 9.75
C CYS A 126 -8.08 -14.81 10.23
N GLY A 127 -8.85 -15.12 11.27
CA GLY A 127 -9.81 -14.21 11.86
C GLY A 127 -9.18 -12.91 12.34
N ALA A 128 -8.03 -12.98 13.02
CA ALA A 128 -7.28 -11.80 13.44
C ALA A 128 -6.79 -10.95 12.24
N GLN A 129 -6.30 -11.60 11.18
CA GLN A 129 -5.87 -10.86 9.97
C GLN A 129 -7.05 -10.21 9.23
N MET A 130 -8.19 -10.89 9.14
CA MET A 130 -9.41 -10.32 8.56
C MET A 130 -9.89 -9.09 9.31
N GLU A 131 -9.89 -9.13 10.65
CA GLU A 131 -10.22 -7.97 11.49
C GLU A 131 -9.27 -6.79 11.23
N ARG A 132 -7.96 -7.07 11.06
CA ARG A 132 -6.96 -6.05 10.73
C ARG A 132 -7.26 -5.38 9.38
N ILE A 133 -7.68 -6.15 8.37
CA ILE A 133 -8.10 -5.62 7.07
C ILE A 133 -9.31 -4.70 7.23
N LEU A 134 -10.34 -5.16 7.94
CA LEU A 134 -11.57 -4.40 8.17
C LEU A 134 -11.33 -3.10 8.96
N THR A 135 -10.36 -3.11 9.88
CA THR A 135 -9.96 -1.95 10.69
C THR A 135 -8.83 -1.13 10.07
N ASN A 136 -8.46 -1.41 8.82
CA ASN A 136 -7.38 -0.74 8.07
C ASN A 136 -6.00 -0.81 8.76
N LYS A 137 -5.76 -1.84 9.54
CA LYS A 137 -4.45 -2.12 10.16
C LYS A 137 -3.54 -2.89 9.19
N LYS A 138 -2.25 -2.89 9.48
CA LYS A 138 -1.28 -3.68 8.72
C LYS A 138 -1.52 -5.18 8.96
N ILE A 139 -1.56 -5.97 7.89
CA ILE A 139 -1.62 -7.44 7.94
C ILE A 139 -0.27 -7.95 8.43
N GLU A 140 -0.26 -8.85 9.41
CA GLU A 140 0.97 -9.45 9.95
C GLU A 140 1.52 -10.49 8.97
N HIS A 141 2.85 -10.56 8.91
CA HIS A 141 3.58 -11.50 8.04
C HIS A 141 3.26 -11.36 6.53
N PHE A 142 2.63 -10.25 6.13
CA PHE A 142 2.35 -9.95 4.73
C PHE A 142 3.29 -8.84 4.23
N ASN A 143 4.11 -9.17 3.24
CA ASN A 143 5.10 -8.27 2.61
C ASN A 143 4.69 -7.78 1.21
N ASN A 144 3.39 -7.86 0.88
CA ASN A 144 2.79 -7.63 -0.44
C ASN A 144 3.10 -8.73 -1.48
N ASP A 145 3.56 -9.89 -1.04
CA ASP A 145 3.67 -11.09 -1.86
C ASP A 145 2.64 -12.13 -1.40
N MET A 146 1.73 -12.48 -2.29
CA MET A 146 0.65 -13.43 -1.99
C MET A 146 1.17 -14.85 -1.84
N THR A 147 2.21 -15.21 -2.60
CA THR A 147 2.83 -16.54 -2.55
C THR A 147 3.55 -16.72 -1.23
N ASP A 148 4.34 -15.74 -0.81
CA ASP A 148 5.01 -15.77 0.50
C ASP A 148 3.99 -15.85 1.64
N PHE A 149 2.88 -15.13 1.54
CA PHE A 149 1.84 -15.17 2.58
C PHE A 149 1.10 -16.51 2.59
N GLU A 150 0.81 -17.11 1.43
CA GLU A 150 0.25 -18.46 1.35
C GLU A 150 1.20 -19.51 1.94
N ASN A 151 2.51 -19.36 1.72
CA ASN A 151 3.52 -20.20 2.34
C ASN A 151 3.49 -20.12 3.89
N VAL A 152 3.27 -18.93 4.45
CA VAL A 152 3.09 -18.75 5.90
C VAL A 152 1.86 -19.55 6.39
N LEU A 153 0.73 -19.47 5.69
CA LEU A 153 -0.48 -20.21 6.06
C LEU A 153 -0.29 -21.73 5.96
N MET A 154 0.39 -22.20 4.91
CA MET A 154 0.75 -23.61 4.75
C MET A 154 1.68 -24.09 5.86
N ALA A 155 2.66 -23.27 6.26
CA ALA A 155 3.55 -23.58 7.37
C ALA A 155 2.79 -23.72 8.69
N ILE A 156 1.89 -22.76 8.99
CA ILE A 156 1.04 -22.84 10.19
C ILE A 156 0.21 -24.13 10.18
N GLU A 157 -0.41 -24.48 9.04
CA GLU A 157 -1.18 -25.72 8.92
C GLU A 157 -0.33 -26.95 9.19
N ALA A 158 0.87 -27.00 8.64
CA ALA A 158 1.72 -28.17 8.68
C ALA A 158 2.40 -28.37 10.03
N VAL A 159 2.86 -27.31 10.69
CA VAL A 159 3.51 -27.39 12.01
C VAL A 159 2.64 -28.14 13.02
N PHE A 160 1.33 -27.97 12.97
CA PHE A 160 0.40 -28.64 13.88
C PHE A 160 0.07 -30.10 13.51
N LYS A 161 0.56 -30.57 12.35
CA LYS A 161 0.46 -31.98 11.95
C LYS A 161 1.71 -32.79 12.31
N VAL A 162 2.79 -32.11 12.72
CA VAL A 162 4.04 -32.75 13.08
C VAL A 162 3.88 -33.49 14.43
N ILE A 163 4.04 -34.81 14.43
CA ILE A 163 3.85 -35.66 15.60
C ILE A 163 5.22 -36.03 16.24
N SER A 164 6.32 -35.90 15.50
CA SER A 164 7.68 -36.28 15.93
C SER A 164 8.68 -35.20 15.58
N GLU A 165 9.84 -35.21 16.21
CA GLU A 165 10.95 -34.34 15.87
C GLU A 165 11.31 -34.50 14.39
N THR A 166 11.32 -33.38 13.67
CA THR A 166 11.62 -33.31 12.23
C THR A 166 12.62 -32.19 11.97
N PHE A 167 13.63 -32.46 11.15
CA PHE A 167 14.55 -31.40 10.74
C PHE A 167 13.83 -30.32 9.91
N MET A 168 14.17 -29.07 10.15
CA MET A 168 13.57 -27.91 9.44
C MET A 168 13.68 -28.05 7.92
N ARG A 169 14.78 -28.60 7.43
CA ARG A 169 14.99 -28.84 6.00
C ARG A 169 14.02 -29.89 5.44
N ASP A 170 13.80 -30.98 6.16
CA ASP A 170 12.91 -32.06 5.73
C ASP A 170 11.46 -31.59 5.78
N PHE A 171 11.10 -30.84 6.81
CA PHE A 171 9.81 -30.14 6.91
C PHE A 171 9.58 -29.18 5.74
N SER A 172 10.60 -28.39 5.36
CA SER A 172 10.52 -27.48 4.21
C SER A 172 10.30 -28.22 2.88
N VAL A 173 11.01 -29.35 2.69
CA VAL A 173 10.83 -30.19 1.49
C VAL A 173 9.45 -30.82 1.44
N GLU A 174 8.93 -31.28 2.57
CA GLU A 174 7.61 -31.91 2.64
C GLU A 174 6.49 -30.94 2.23
N ILE A 175 6.53 -29.70 2.73
CA ILE A 175 5.47 -28.71 2.51
C ILE A 175 5.62 -28.00 1.17
N TYR A 176 6.84 -27.54 0.86
CA TYR A 176 7.08 -26.65 -0.27
C TYR A 176 7.78 -27.31 -1.46
N ARG A 177 8.23 -28.56 -1.28
CA ARG A 177 9.11 -29.30 -2.20
C ARG A 177 10.43 -28.55 -2.49
N ASP A 178 10.81 -27.66 -1.59
CA ASP A 178 12.05 -26.87 -1.62
C ASP A 178 12.63 -26.77 -0.20
N SER A 179 13.91 -27.13 -0.04
CA SER A 179 14.60 -27.15 1.25
C SER A 179 14.91 -25.75 1.82
N LYS A 180 14.76 -24.69 1.05
CA LYS A 180 15.20 -23.33 1.40
C LYS A 180 14.07 -22.35 1.71
N VAL A 181 12.82 -22.72 1.46
CA VAL A 181 11.68 -21.78 1.64
C VAL A 181 11.50 -21.42 3.11
N PHE A 182 11.69 -22.36 4.03
CA PHE A 182 11.52 -22.14 5.46
C PHE A 182 12.74 -21.46 6.15
N GLU A 183 13.87 -21.35 5.46
CA GLU A 183 15.07 -20.69 5.97
C GLU A 183 15.13 -19.19 5.67
N LYS A 184 14.21 -18.68 4.85
CA LYS A 184 14.08 -17.26 4.46
C LYS A 184 13.09 -16.53 5.36
#